data_6698927b67dedc39ce1e423aae7f50c9
#
_entry.id   6698927b67dedc39ce1e423aae7f50c9
#
_cell.length_a   1.000
_cell.length_b   1.000
_cell.length_c   1.000
_cell.angle_alpha   90.00
_cell.angle_beta   90.00
_cell.angle_gamma   90.00
#
_symmetry.space_group_name_H-M   'P 1'
#
loop_
_entity.id
_entity.type
_entity.pdbx_description
1 polymer ?
#
loop_
_entity_poly.entity_id
_entity_poly.type
_entity_poly.pdbx_seq_one_letter_code
_entity_poly.pdbx_strand_id
1 'polypeptide(L)'
;MDGTFRIRFIAGEKMMSTALLLGVVWSGLWMAYLYVIMKCFPWEMLHDYPEDVRRASTLPEPTGKQKRNAKIFSGIGAIIIFGALILFGLLRFRAERADFLTLFRFLFIIAMSWNVIDLLVMDWLLVCTVRPAWLIIPGTENCSSYSDYGHHFKGFLIGCIYTTLMALIFAGIDYALLYFLM
;
A
#
# COMPACT_ATOMS: atom_id res chain seq x y z
N MET A 1 21.90 3.55 -34.43
CA MET A 1 21.52 3.37 -33.01
C MET A 1 22.34 2.20 -32.50
N ASP A 2 23.19 2.45 -31.50
CA ASP A 2 24.15 1.46 -31.00
C ASP A 2 23.41 0.28 -30.34
N GLY A 3 23.86 -0.95 -30.63
CA GLY A 3 23.24 -2.19 -30.08
C GLY A 3 23.15 -2.21 -28.56
N THR A 4 24.12 -1.60 -27.90
CA THR A 4 24.18 -1.43 -26.42
C THR A 4 23.04 -0.57 -25.89
N PHE A 5 22.66 0.48 -26.57
CA PHE A 5 21.54 1.35 -26.22
C PHE A 5 20.21 0.59 -26.31
N ARG A 6 20.01 -0.19 -27.37
CA ARG A 6 18.81 -0.99 -27.58
C ARG A 6 18.62 -2.05 -26.49
N ILE A 7 19.69 -2.73 -26.08
CA ILE A 7 19.65 -3.74 -25.01
C ILE A 7 19.27 -3.11 -23.67
N ARG A 8 19.86 -1.98 -23.30
CA ARG A 8 19.53 -1.26 -22.06
C ARG A 8 18.10 -0.73 -22.05
N PHE A 9 17.61 -0.26 -23.18
CA PHE A 9 16.23 0.22 -23.32
C PHE A 9 15.22 -0.92 -23.10
N ILE A 10 15.40 -2.06 -23.76
CA ILE A 10 14.54 -3.27 -23.61
C ILE A 10 14.58 -3.82 -22.18
N ALA A 11 15.74 -3.82 -21.53
CA ALA A 11 15.87 -4.24 -20.14
C ALA A 11 15.11 -3.30 -19.19
N GLY A 12 15.16 -1.99 -19.43
CA GLY A 12 14.41 -1.00 -18.67
C GLY A 12 12.90 -1.13 -18.81
N GLU A 13 12.40 -1.34 -20.03
CA GLU A 13 10.97 -1.58 -20.30
C GLU A 13 10.47 -2.86 -19.61
N LYS A 14 11.24 -3.93 -19.68
CA LYS A 14 10.90 -5.20 -19.00
C LYS A 14 10.88 -5.05 -17.47
N MET A 15 11.81 -4.30 -16.91
CA MET A 15 11.82 -4.00 -15.47
C MET A 15 10.57 -3.20 -15.08
N MET A 16 10.22 -2.16 -15.84
CA MET A 16 9.05 -1.32 -15.57
C MET A 16 7.75 -2.11 -15.65
N SER A 17 7.55 -2.90 -16.71
CA SER A 17 6.34 -3.71 -16.85
C SER A 17 6.19 -4.76 -15.72
N THR A 18 7.31 -5.38 -15.31
CA THR A 18 7.32 -6.29 -14.16
C THR A 18 6.98 -5.56 -12.86
N ALA A 19 7.55 -4.36 -12.62
CA ALA A 19 7.25 -3.57 -11.43
C ALA A 19 5.78 -3.16 -11.37
N LEU A 20 5.20 -2.73 -12.47
CA LEU A 20 3.77 -2.36 -12.54
C LEU A 20 2.86 -3.57 -12.28
N LEU A 21 3.16 -4.73 -12.87
CA LEU A 21 2.40 -5.96 -12.63
C LEU A 21 2.46 -6.36 -11.14
N LEU A 22 3.65 -6.37 -10.55
CA LEU A 22 3.81 -6.65 -9.12
C LEU A 22 3.18 -5.57 -8.24
N GLY A 23 3.16 -4.31 -8.69
CA GLY A 23 2.44 -3.22 -8.04
C GLY A 23 0.94 -3.48 -7.97
N VAL A 24 0.32 -3.97 -9.04
CA VAL A 24 -1.10 -4.38 -9.03
C VAL A 24 -1.32 -5.55 -8.08
N VAL A 25 -0.47 -6.57 -8.09
CA VAL A 25 -0.55 -7.71 -7.17
C VAL A 25 -0.43 -7.25 -5.73
N TRP A 26 0.55 -6.40 -5.42
CA TRP A 26 0.77 -5.87 -4.08
C TRP A 26 -0.39 -4.99 -3.61
N SER A 27 -0.96 -4.19 -4.51
CA SER A 27 -2.19 -3.43 -4.23
C SER A 27 -3.38 -4.34 -3.91
N GLY A 28 -3.50 -5.47 -4.60
CA GLY A 28 -4.50 -6.49 -4.28
C GLY A 28 -4.35 -7.06 -2.86
N LEU A 29 -3.12 -7.28 -2.39
CA LEU A 29 -2.84 -7.70 -1.02
C LEU A 29 -3.28 -6.63 0.00
N TRP A 30 -2.97 -5.36 -0.26
CA TRP A 30 -3.42 -4.24 0.57
C TRP A 30 -4.94 -4.14 0.61
N MET A 31 -5.61 -4.19 -0.54
CA MET A 31 -7.08 -4.14 -0.60
C MET A 31 -7.73 -5.29 0.17
N ALA A 32 -7.21 -6.51 0.04
CA ALA A 32 -7.69 -7.68 0.78
C ALA A 32 -7.49 -7.49 2.29
N TYR A 33 -6.33 -6.98 2.70
CA TYR A 33 -6.01 -6.68 4.10
C TYR A 33 -6.97 -5.62 4.68
N LEU A 34 -7.15 -4.51 3.98
CA LEU A 34 -8.07 -3.44 4.41
C LEU A 34 -9.53 -3.94 4.48
N TYR A 35 -9.96 -4.73 3.50
CA TYR A 35 -11.29 -5.33 3.53
C TYR A 35 -11.53 -6.17 4.79
N VAL A 36 -10.56 -7.01 5.20
CA VAL A 36 -10.67 -7.81 6.42
C VAL A 36 -10.65 -6.93 7.66
N ILE A 37 -9.79 -5.90 7.72
CA ILE A 37 -9.78 -4.95 8.85
C ILE A 37 -11.14 -4.27 8.98
N MET A 38 -11.68 -3.72 7.91
CA MET A 38 -12.98 -3.04 7.92
C MET A 38 -14.12 -3.96 8.35
N LYS A 39 -14.06 -5.23 7.98
CA LYS A 39 -15.07 -6.22 8.36
C LYS A 39 -14.96 -6.71 9.80
N CYS A 40 -13.75 -6.96 10.27
CA CYS A 40 -13.50 -7.66 11.55
C CYS A 40 -13.06 -6.70 12.66
N PHE A 41 -12.42 -5.59 12.33
CA PHE A 41 -11.79 -4.67 13.26
C PHE A 41 -12.00 -3.19 12.83
N PRO A 42 -13.24 -2.75 12.54
CA PRO A 42 -13.49 -1.41 11.96
C PRO A 42 -12.98 -0.26 12.85
N TRP A 43 -12.88 -0.45 14.16
CA TRP A 43 -12.32 0.53 15.09
C TRP A 43 -10.83 0.83 14.85
N GLU A 44 -10.08 -0.10 14.23
CA GLU A 44 -8.66 0.11 13.93
C GLU A 44 -8.47 1.19 12.85
N MET A 45 -9.45 1.34 11.95
CA MET A 45 -9.43 2.32 10.86
C MET A 45 -10.13 3.64 11.22
N LEU A 46 -10.86 3.69 12.33
CA LEU A 46 -11.67 4.87 12.67
C LEU A 46 -10.83 6.16 12.79
N HIS A 47 -9.56 6.05 13.17
CA HIS A 47 -8.67 7.21 13.31
C HIS A 47 -8.29 7.85 11.96
N ASP A 48 -8.38 7.13 10.84
CA ASP A 48 -8.10 7.61 9.48
C ASP A 48 -9.28 8.39 8.89
N TYR A 49 -10.47 8.25 9.50
CA TYR A 49 -11.66 8.95 9.05
C TYR A 49 -11.71 10.41 9.54
N PRO A 50 -12.37 11.31 8.77
CA PRO A 50 -12.63 12.68 9.16
C PRO A 50 -13.33 12.81 10.51
N GLU A 51 -13.24 14.00 11.12
CA GLU A 51 -13.70 14.21 12.49
C GLU A 51 -15.20 14.04 12.67
N ASP A 52 -16.02 14.42 11.69
CA ASP A 52 -17.48 14.23 11.71
C ASP A 52 -17.86 12.75 11.75
N VAL A 53 -17.16 11.90 10.96
CA VAL A 53 -17.32 10.44 10.97
C VAL A 53 -16.91 9.86 12.31
N ARG A 54 -15.76 10.27 12.84
CA ARG A 54 -15.27 9.79 14.16
C ARG A 54 -16.23 10.13 15.28
N ARG A 55 -16.84 11.32 15.27
CA ARG A 55 -17.79 11.77 16.29
C ARG A 55 -19.15 11.09 16.18
N ALA A 56 -19.62 10.83 14.96
CA ALA A 56 -20.91 10.19 14.70
C ALA A 56 -20.90 8.67 14.86
N SER A 57 -19.71 8.05 14.89
CA SER A 57 -19.56 6.62 14.99
C SER A 57 -20.28 6.03 16.21
N THR A 58 -21.08 5.00 15.97
CA THR A 58 -21.75 4.19 17.01
C THR A 58 -21.05 2.87 17.28
N LEU A 59 -19.79 2.71 16.82
CA LEU A 59 -19.01 1.52 17.09
C LEU A 59 -18.86 1.32 18.61
N PRO A 60 -19.15 0.12 19.12
CA PRO A 60 -18.91 -0.20 20.52
C PRO A 60 -17.42 -0.24 20.83
N GLU A 61 -17.06 0.12 22.05
CA GLU A 61 -15.69 -0.02 22.54
C GLU A 61 -15.22 -1.48 22.44
N PRO A 62 -14.08 -1.73 21.75
CA PRO A 62 -13.59 -3.10 21.60
C PRO A 62 -13.08 -3.67 22.93
N THR A 63 -13.42 -4.93 23.20
CA THR A 63 -12.93 -5.67 24.35
C THR A 63 -11.42 -5.91 24.28
N GLY A 64 -10.78 -6.20 25.42
CA GLY A 64 -9.35 -6.50 25.45
C GLY A 64 -8.94 -7.67 24.53
N LYS A 65 -9.81 -8.69 24.38
CA LYS A 65 -9.60 -9.81 23.45
C LYS A 65 -9.63 -9.33 21.98
N GLN A 66 -10.59 -8.48 21.64
CA GLN A 66 -10.72 -7.93 20.29
C GLN A 66 -9.51 -7.05 19.93
N LYS A 67 -9.08 -6.15 20.83
CA LYS A 67 -7.88 -5.33 20.66
C LYS A 67 -6.62 -6.19 20.42
N ARG A 68 -6.47 -7.27 21.20
CA ARG A 68 -5.35 -8.21 21.03
C ARG A 68 -5.39 -8.92 19.69
N ASN A 69 -6.55 -9.42 19.28
CA ASN A 69 -6.71 -10.10 17.98
C ASN A 69 -6.45 -9.17 16.80
N ALA A 70 -6.92 -7.91 16.88
CA ALA A 70 -6.62 -6.88 15.86
C ALA A 70 -5.12 -6.63 15.74
N LYS A 71 -4.40 -6.45 16.87
CA LYS A 71 -2.94 -6.28 16.86
C LYS A 71 -2.19 -7.47 16.25
N ILE A 72 -2.60 -8.69 16.57
CA ILE A 72 -2.00 -9.91 15.99
C ILE A 72 -2.24 -9.93 14.48
N PHE A 73 -3.49 -9.70 14.05
CA PHE A 73 -3.84 -9.66 12.63
C PHE A 73 -3.06 -8.57 11.88
N SER A 74 -3.00 -7.36 12.44
CA SER A 74 -2.25 -6.24 11.84
C SER A 74 -0.76 -6.54 11.75
N GLY A 75 -0.16 -7.14 12.78
CA GLY A 75 1.24 -7.55 12.77
C GLY A 75 1.54 -8.60 11.70
N ILE A 76 0.72 -9.64 11.60
CA ILE A 76 0.86 -10.68 10.56
C ILE A 76 0.66 -10.07 9.18
N GLY A 77 -0.36 -9.23 8.99
CA GLY A 77 -0.62 -8.54 7.73
C GLY A 77 0.57 -7.68 7.29
N ALA A 78 1.13 -6.90 8.22
CA ALA A 78 2.32 -6.10 7.95
C ALA A 78 3.51 -6.96 7.51
N ILE A 79 3.78 -8.08 8.20
CA ILE A 79 4.85 -9.00 7.82
C ILE A 79 4.63 -9.57 6.41
N ILE A 80 3.41 -9.97 6.08
CA ILE A 80 3.09 -10.51 4.75
C ILE A 80 3.27 -9.43 3.68
N ILE A 81 2.69 -8.25 3.88
CA ILE A 81 2.69 -7.17 2.88
C ILE A 81 4.10 -6.63 2.64
N PHE A 82 4.83 -6.28 3.70
CA PHE A 82 6.18 -5.75 3.58
C PHE A 82 7.22 -6.82 3.25
N GLY A 83 7.02 -8.05 3.75
CA GLY A 83 7.81 -9.21 3.36
C GLY A 83 7.68 -9.53 1.86
N ALA A 84 6.47 -9.40 1.29
CA ALA A 84 6.27 -9.54 -0.15
C ALA A 84 7.03 -8.48 -0.95
N LEU A 85 7.08 -7.23 -0.47
CA LEU A 85 7.82 -6.16 -1.13
C LEU A 85 9.32 -6.45 -1.20
N ILE A 86 9.92 -6.87 -0.08
CA ILE A 86 11.32 -7.35 -0.02
C ILE A 86 11.52 -8.54 -0.97
N LEU A 87 10.63 -9.53 -0.89
CA LEU A 87 10.74 -10.75 -1.70
C LEU A 87 10.69 -10.43 -3.21
N PHE A 88 9.90 -9.47 -3.64
CA PHE A 88 9.84 -9.04 -5.04
C PHE A 88 11.18 -8.49 -5.53
N GLY A 89 11.85 -7.65 -4.73
CA GLY A 89 13.17 -7.12 -5.06
C GLY A 89 14.22 -8.23 -5.11
N LEU A 90 14.29 -9.07 -4.07
CA LEU A 90 15.23 -10.18 -4.00
C LEU A 90 15.06 -11.17 -5.16
N LEU A 91 13.82 -11.62 -5.45
CA LEU A 91 13.57 -12.56 -6.51
C LEU A 91 13.87 -12.00 -7.90
N ARG A 92 13.60 -10.70 -8.11
CA ARG A 92 13.85 -10.05 -9.40
C ARG A 92 15.35 -9.91 -9.67
N PHE A 93 16.15 -9.62 -8.64
CA PHE A 93 17.56 -9.27 -8.80
C PHE A 93 18.56 -10.30 -8.26
N ARG A 94 18.09 -11.47 -7.79
CA ARG A 94 18.94 -12.54 -7.26
C ARG A 94 20.04 -13.06 -8.20
N ALA A 95 19.83 -12.92 -9.50
CA ALA A 95 20.78 -13.38 -10.54
C ALA A 95 21.57 -12.22 -11.16
N GLU A 96 21.32 -10.98 -10.72
CA GLU A 96 21.92 -9.78 -11.28
C GLU A 96 22.46 -8.92 -10.15
N ARG A 97 23.65 -8.31 -10.32
CA ARG A 97 24.13 -7.29 -9.38
C ARG A 97 23.46 -5.97 -9.70
N ALA A 98 22.25 -5.77 -9.16
CA ALA A 98 21.56 -4.50 -9.28
C ALA A 98 22.20 -3.45 -8.35
N ASP A 99 22.37 -2.23 -8.85
CA ASP A 99 22.73 -1.10 -8.03
C ASP A 99 21.53 -0.65 -7.17
N PHE A 100 21.83 0.13 -6.13
CA PHE A 100 20.82 0.66 -5.21
C PHE A 100 19.71 1.44 -5.94
N LEU A 101 20.06 2.25 -6.93
CA LEU A 101 19.10 3.08 -7.65
C LEU A 101 18.13 2.25 -8.49
N THR A 102 18.60 1.15 -9.06
CA THR A 102 17.77 0.20 -9.81
C THR A 102 16.77 -0.50 -8.87
N LEU A 103 17.21 -0.97 -7.71
CA LEU A 103 16.35 -1.54 -6.66
C LEU A 103 15.32 -0.51 -6.16
N PHE A 104 15.78 0.71 -5.86
CA PHE A 104 14.89 1.78 -5.44
C PHE A 104 13.80 2.08 -6.47
N ARG A 105 14.16 2.26 -7.74
CA ARG A 105 13.17 2.52 -8.80
C ARG A 105 12.15 1.39 -8.93
N PHE A 106 12.60 0.15 -8.86
CA PHE A 106 11.73 -1.02 -8.95
C PHE A 106 10.72 -1.06 -7.79
N LEU A 107 11.19 -0.96 -6.54
CA LEU A 107 10.33 -0.99 -5.36
C LEU A 107 9.46 0.26 -5.24
N PHE A 108 9.97 1.43 -5.66
CA PHE A 108 9.21 2.67 -5.71
C PHE A 108 8.01 2.56 -6.66
N ILE A 109 8.18 1.98 -7.85
CA ILE A 109 7.07 1.78 -8.80
C ILE A 109 6.02 0.85 -8.18
N ILE A 110 6.42 -0.24 -7.53
CA ILE A 110 5.50 -1.18 -6.86
C ILE A 110 4.73 -0.46 -5.75
N ALA A 111 5.41 0.22 -4.87
CA ALA A 111 4.80 0.88 -3.72
C ALA A 111 3.94 2.09 -4.14
N MET A 112 4.37 2.88 -5.12
CA MET A 112 3.60 3.99 -5.64
C MET A 112 2.34 3.53 -6.40
N SER A 113 2.37 2.35 -7.02
CA SER A 113 1.18 1.75 -7.63
C SER A 113 0.06 1.56 -6.62
N TRP A 114 0.37 1.13 -5.38
CA TRP A 114 -0.61 1.08 -4.30
C TRP A 114 -1.16 2.47 -3.97
N ASN A 115 -0.29 3.44 -3.75
CA ASN A 115 -0.72 4.78 -3.36
C ASN A 115 -1.67 5.41 -4.40
N VAL A 116 -1.42 5.16 -5.68
CA VAL A 116 -2.30 5.60 -6.79
C VAL A 116 -3.61 4.81 -6.80
N ILE A 117 -3.56 3.48 -6.65
CA ILE A 117 -4.74 2.62 -6.63
C ILE A 117 -5.60 2.92 -5.40
N ASP A 118 -4.99 3.17 -4.25
CA ASP A 118 -5.66 3.57 -3.03
C ASP A 118 -6.48 4.85 -3.25
N LEU A 119 -5.87 5.90 -3.76
CA LEU A 119 -6.58 7.14 -4.08
C LEU A 119 -7.73 6.92 -5.07
N LEU A 120 -7.46 6.26 -6.20
CA LEU A 120 -8.43 6.18 -7.30
C LEU A 120 -9.54 5.17 -7.01
N VAL A 121 -9.20 4.02 -6.41
CA VAL A 121 -10.13 2.91 -6.20
C VAL A 121 -10.71 2.92 -4.79
N MET A 122 -9.85 2.94 -3.75
CA MET A 122 -10.35 2.90 -2.37
C MET A 122 -11.03 4.21 -1.99
N ASP A 123 -10.34 5.31 -2.15
CA ASP A 123 -10.83 6.62 -1.70
C ASP A 123 -11.90 7.20 -2.63
N TRP A 124 -11.54 7.47 -3.87
CA TRP A 124 -12.45 8.18 -4.76
C TRP A 124 -13.60 7.32 -5.26
N LEU A 125 -13.33 6.08 -5.71
CA LEU A 125 -14.39 5.22 -6.22
C LEU A 125 -15.20 4.61 -5.08
N LEU A 126 -14.56 3.90 -4.13
CA LEU A 126 -15.29 3.16 -3.10
C LEU A 126 -15.80 4.05 -1.97
N VAL A 127 -14.98 4.93 -1.39
CA VAL A 127 -15.39 5.78 -0.26
C VAL A 127 -16.25 6.94 -0.73
N CYS A 128 -15.80 7.73 -1.71
CA CYS A 128 -16.50 8.94 -2.10
C CYS A 128 -17.72 8.68 -3.01
N THR A 129 -17.67 7.65 -3.87
CA THR A 129 -18.70 7.45 -4.90
C THR A 129 -19.65 6.29 -4.59
N VAL A 130 -19.13 5.06 -4.49
CA VAL A 130 -19.95 3.82 -4.39
C VAL A 130 -20.49 3.60 -2.99
N ARG A 131 -19.69 3.86 -1.97
CA ARG A 131 -20.02 3.74 -0.54
C ARG A 131 -20.59 2.36 -0.17
N PRO A 132 -19.85 1.27 -0.42
CA PRO A 132 -20.33 -0.04 -0.05
C PRO A 132 -20.48 -0.15 1.48
N ALA A 133 -21.54 -0.83 1.95
CA ALA A 133 -21.89 -0.90 3.37
C ALA A 133 -20.73 -1.38 4.29
N TRP A 134 -19.76 -2.12 3.77
CA TRP A 134 -18.61 -2.58 4.56
C TRP A 134 -17.54 -1.51 4.81
N LEU A 135 -17.57 -0.38 4.05
CA LEU A 135 -16.69 0.78 4.25
C LEU A 135 -17.33 1.86 5.12
N ILE A 136 -18.65 1.89 5.21
CA ILE A 136 -19.36 2.89 6.00
C ILE A 136 -19.33 2.46 7.47
N ILE A 137 -18.82 3.32 8.32
CA ILE A 137 -18.83 3.10 9.78
C ILE A 137 -20.28 3.21 10.29
N PRO A 138 -20.77 2.30 11.15
CA PRO A 138 -22.11 2.37 11.70
C PRO A 138 -22.41 3.73 12.38
N GLY A 139 -23.54 4.33 12.04
CA GLY A 139 -23.99 5.62 12.58
C GLY A 139 -23.47 6.84 11.82
N THR A 140 -22.68 6.66 10.76
CA THR A 140 -22.03 7.75 10.02
C THR A 140 -22.54 7.91 8.59
N GLU A 141 -23.60 7.22 8.23
CA GLU A 141 -24.13 7.11 6.87
C GLU A 141 -24.41 8.48 6.22
N ASN A 142 -24.74 9.48 7.04
CA ASN A 142 -25.09 10.83 6.62
C ASN A 142 -23.94 11.84 6.72
N CYS A 143 -22.73 11.42 7.08
CA CYS A 143 -21.58 12.31 7.18
C CYS A 143 -21.18 12.83 5.79
N SER A 144 -21.05 14.15 5.67
CA SER A 144 -20.72 14.81 4.40
C SER A 144 -19.27 14.56 3.97
N SER A 145 -18.39 14.30 4.91
CA SER A 145 -16.95 14.07 4.66
C SER A 145 -16.65 12.83 3.81
N TYR A 146 -17.56 11.88 3.72
CA TYR A 146 -17.43 10.79 2.74
C TYR A 146 -17.35 11.28 1.28
N SER A 147 -17.82 12.50 0.97
CA SER A 147 -17.72 13.10 -0.37
C SER A 147 -16.53 14.05 -0.51
N ASP A 148 -15.63 14.12 0.46
CA ASP A 148 -14.51 15.05 0.41
C ASP A 148 -13.30 14.45 -0.34
N TYR A 149 -13.34 14.53 -1.67
CA TYR A 149 -12.25 14.14 -2.56
C TYR A 149 -10.93 14.89 -2.24
N GLY A 150 -11.04 16.13 -1.77
CA GLY A 150 -9.88 16.96 -1.43
C GLY A 150 -9.16 16.46 -0.18
N HIS A 151 -9.89 15.93 0.80
CA HIS A 151 -9.32 15.30 1.99
C HIS A 151 -8.43 14.09 1.58
N HIS A 152 -8.99 13.18 0.77
CA HIS A 152 -8.29 12.00 0.27
C HIS A 152 -7.09 12.36 -0.60
N PHE A 153 -7.21 13.39 -1.46
CA PHE A 153 -6.08 13.86 -2.26
C PHE A 153 -4.93 14.40 -1.40
N LYS A 154 -5.21 15.11 -0.30
CA LYS A 154 -4.18 15.51 0.65
C LYS A 154 -3.50 14.30 1.29
N GLY A 155 -4.27 13.29 1.67
CA GLY A 155 -3.75 12.00 2.16
C GLY A 155 -2.81 11.36 1.17
N PHE A 156 -3.18 11.31 -0.11
CA PHE A 156 -2.34 10.81 -1.19
C PHE A 156 -1.01 11.55 -1.30
N LEU A 157 -1.00 12.89 -1.21
CA LEU A 157 0.25 13.67 -1.26
C LEU A 157 1.19 13.33 -0.10
N ILE A 158 0.64 13.16 1.10
CA ILE A 158 1.39 12.70 2.27
C ILE A 158 1.86 11.25 2.05
N GLY A 159 1.00 10.41 1.49
CA GLY A 159 1.30 9.03 1.09
C GLY A 159 2.47 8.94 0.11
N CYS A 160 2.60 9.88 -0.83
CA CYS A 160 3.76 9.93 -1.75
C CYS A 160 5.09 10.07 -0.98
N ILE A 161 5.12 10.86 0.08
CA ILE A 161 6.33 11.03 0.91
C ILE A 161 6.65 9.72 1.65
N TYR A 162 5.67 9.14 2.34
CA TYR A 162 5.86 7.87 3.07
C TYR A 162 6.24 6.73 2.14
N THR A 163 5.60 6.63 0.98
CA THR A 163 5.91 5.62 -0.06
C THR A 163 7.34 5.76 -0.56
N THR A 164 7.82 6.99 -0.78
CA THR A 164 9.19 7.25 -1.20
C THR A 164 10.20 6.82 -0.13
N LEU A 165 9.96 7.21 1.14
CA LEU A 165 10.83 6.83 2.26
C LEU A 165 10.84 5.31 2.47
N MET A 166 9.69 4.67 2.39
CA MET A 166 9.56 3.23 2.48
C MET A 166 10.35 2.53 1.36
N ALA A 167 10.20 2.97 0.12
CA ALA A 167 10.93 2.40 -1.02
C ALA A 167 12.45 2.55 -0.85
N LEU A 168 12.94 3.67 -0.30
CA LEU A 168 14.36 3.87 0.02
C LEU A 168 14.85 2.87 1.07
N ILE A 169 14.09 2.68 2.15
CA ILE A 169 14.44 1.75 3.24
C ILE A 169 14.49 0.31 2.71
N PHE A 170 13.45 -0.12 2.00
CA PHE A 170 13.38 -1.49 1.49
C PHE A 170 14.40 -1.76 0.37
N ALA A 171 14.70 -0.76 -0.47
CA ALA A 171 15.82 -0.87 -1.42
C ALA A 171 17.18 -1.02 -0.72
N GLY A 172 17.37 -0.34 0.40
CA GLY A 172 18.56 -0.50 1.23
C GLY A 172 18.68 -1.90 1.84
N ILE A 173 17.57 -2.45 2.33
CA ILE A 173 17.49 -3.82 2.85
C ILE A 173 17.80 -4.83 1.74
N ASP A 174 17.15 -4.73 0.60
CA ASP A 174 17.37 -5.64 -0.54
C ASP A 174 18.79 -5.55 -1.06
N TYR A 175 19.34 -4.34 -1.18
CA TYR A 175 20.72 -4.12 -1.60
C TYR A 175 21.71 -4.80 -0.64
N ALA A 176 21.51 -4.63 0.66
CA ALA A 176 22.35 -5.27 1.66
C ALA A 176 22.23 -6.80 1.62
N LEU A 177 21.01 -7.34 1.54
CA LEU A 177 20.78 -8.78 1.47
C LEU A 177 21.40 -9.39 0.21
N LEU A 178 21.25 -8.77 -0.97
CA LEU A 178 21.84 -9.23 -2.22
C LEU A 178 23.38 -9.17 -2.18
N TYR A 179 23.93 -8.14 -1.54
CA TYR A 179 25.39 -8.02 -1.36
C TYR A 179 25.97 -9.15 -0.50
N PHE A 180 25.26 -9.55 0.58
CA PHE A 180 25.73 -10.62 1.48
C PHE A 180 25.39 -12.03 0.98
N LEU A 181 24.39 -12.19 0.10
CA LEU A 181 23.97 -13.50 -0.42
C LEU A 181 24.65 -13.88 -1.75
N MET A 182 25.30 -12.93 -2.42
CA MET A 182 26.01 -13.11 -3.70
C MET A 182 27.53 -12.93 -3.55
#